data_a85434121a60a287c66a0ab99ee83cad
#
_entry.id   a85434121a60a287c66a0ab99ee83cad
#
_cell.length_a   1.000
_cell.length_b   1.000
_cell.length_c   1.000
_cell.angle_alpha   90.00
_cell.angle_beta   90.00
_cell.angle_gamma   90.00
#
_symmetry.space_group_name_H-M   'P 1'
#
loop_
_entity.id
_entity.type
_entity.pdbx_description
1 polymer ?
#
loop_
_entity_poly.entity_id
_entity_poly.type
_entity_poly.pdbx_seq_one_letter_code
_entity_poly.pdbx_strand_id
1 'polypeptide(L)'
;MNNKDITAVITSFRSENKILNCIKSLGKDIQIIVIENSNDTQLKEKIEKDYSNLKCILSDENLGYAKGNNLGLSLVKTKFALIINPDAAVHEDTINNFLLTAKLKSDFAIIAPYIQEEKNNINLETAKAIFQVERVKGFAMFLN
;
A
#
# COMPACT_ATOMS: atom_id res chain seq x y z
N MET A 1 -12.85 10.25 -8.48
CA MET A 1 -11.82 9.49 -7.77
C MET A 1 -10.48 10.01 -8.21
N ASN A 2 -9.61 10.34 -7.28
CA ASN A 2 -8.25 10.82 -7.54
C ASN A 2 -7.32 10.34 -6.41
N ASN A 3 -6.03 10.66 -6.48
CA ASN A 3 -5.03 10.20 -5.51
C ASN A 3 -5.33 10.62 -4.06
N LYS A 4 -6.04 11.73 -3.85
CA LYS A 4 -6.45 12.20 -2.51
C LYS A 4 -7.54 11.34 -1.87
N ASP A 5 -8.19 10.48 -2.66
CA ASP A 5 -9.17 9.51 -2.14
C ASP A 5 -8.50 8.26 -1.55
N ILE A 6 -7.16 8.20 -1.53
CA ILE A 6 -6.36 7.04 -1.10
C ILE A 6 -5.49 7.38 0.10
N THR A 7 -5.48 6.49 1.08
CA THR A 7 -4.44 6.44 2.12
C THR A 7 -3.65 5.15 1.98
N ALA A 8 -2.34 5.26 1.81
CA ALA A 8 -1.44 4.11 1.86
C ALA A 8 -1.11 3.76 3.32
N VAL A 9 -1.19 2.48 3.65
CA VAL A 9 -0.83 1.92 4.96
C VAL A 9 0.38 1.03 4.79
N ILE A 10 1.47 1.33 5.50
CA ILE A 10 2.74 0.62 5.47
C ILE A 10 3.06 0.14 6.87
N THR A 11 3.15 -1.18 7.07
CA THR A 11 3.65 -1.75 8.33
C THR A 11 5.12 -2.05 8.18
N SER A 12 5.96 -1.34 8.95
CA SER A 12 7.43 -1.40 8.90
C SER A 12 7.99 -2.08 10.15
N PHE A 13 9.01 -2.89 9.97
CA PHE A 13 9.84 -3.45 11.06
C PHE A 13 11.27 -3.58 10.57
N ARG A 14 12.18 -2.76 11.09
CA ARG A 14 13.60 -2.73 10.70
C ARG A 14 13.79 -2.61 9.19
N SER A 15 13.04 -1.70 8.55
CA SER A 15 12.96 -1.57 7.09
C SER A 15 13.49 -0.22 6.58
N GLU A 16 14.28 0.49 7.35
CA GLU A 16 14.77 1.85 7.10
C GLU A 16 15.46 2.02 5.74
N ASN A 17 16.14 0.97 5.25
CA ASN A 17 16.81 0.99 3.95
C ASN A 17 15.86 0.78 2.75
N LYS A 18 14.64 0.28 2.97
CA LYS A 18 13.67 -0.10 1.94
C LYS A 18 12.49 0.85 1.88
N ILE A 19 11.97 1.25 3.04
CA ILE A 19 10.75 2.04 3.17
C ILE A 19 10.81 3.38 2.45
N LEU A 20 11.98 4.03 2.38
CA LEU A 20 12.14 5.32 1.71
C LEU A 20 11.81 5.25 0.21
N ASN A 21 12.20 4.15 -0.45
CA ASN A 21 11.86 3.94 -1.86
C ASN A 21 10.36 3.70 -2.05
N CYS A 22 9.73 2.93 -1.16
CA CYS A 22 8.29 2.72 -1.14
C CYS A 22 7.53 4.06 -1.00
N ILE A 23 7.85 4.86 0.01
CA ILE A 23 7.25 6.17 0.26
C ILE A 23 7.41 7.09 -0.95
N LYS A 24 8.63 7.18 -1.50
CA LYS A 24 8.92 8.01 -2.67
C LYS A 24 8.08 7.62 -3.88
N SER A 25 7.87 6.32 -4.10
CA SER A 25 7.11 5.81 -5.25
C SER A 25 5.61 6.12 -5.18
N LEU A 26 5.04 6.33 -3.99
CA LEU A 26 3.64 6.69 -3.78
C LEU A 26 3.33 8.14 -4.16
N GLY A 27 4.35 9.01 -4.22
CA GLY A 27 4.17 10.42 -4.55
C GLY A 27 3.62 11.27 -3.39
N LYS A 28 3.29 12.54 -3.70
CA LYS A 28 2.90 13.55 -2.69
C LYS A 28 1.40 13.69 -2.50
N ASP A 29 0.60 13.17 -3.41
CA ASP A 29 -0.87 13.34 -3.40
C ASP A 29 -1.61 12.28 -2.57
N ILE A 30 -0.95 11.16 -2.27
CA ILE A 30 -1.50 10.08 -1.47
C ILE A 30 -1.16 10.32 0.00
N GLN A 31 -2.15 10.21 0.89
CA GLN A 31 -1.88 10.20 2.33
C GLN A 31 -1.18 8.91 2.72
N ILE A 32 -0.17 8.98 3.58
CA ILE A 32 0.61 7.82 3.99
C ILE A 32 0.55 7.67 5.51
N ILE A 33 0.22 6.47 5.97
CA ILE A 33 0.30 6.08 7.38
C ILE A 33 1.33 4.96 7.47
N VAL A 34 2.39 5.19 8.25
CA VAL A 34 3.39 4.18 8.58
C VAL A 34 3.17 3.71 10.00
N ILE A 35 3.03 2.40 10.20
CA ILE A 35 3.07 1.76 11.51
C ILE A 35 4.47 1.18 11.68
N GLU A 36 5.27 1.82 12.52
CA GLU A 36 6.66 1.44 12.74
C GLU A 36 6.77 0.56 13.99
N ASN A 37 7.01 -0.74 13.76
CA ASN A 37 6.97 -1.80 14.77
C ASN A 37 8.31 -2.05 15.49
N SER A 38 9.39 -1.37 15.12
CA SER A 38 10.70 -1.47 15.80
C SER A 38 10.98 -0.29 16.73
N ASN A 39 10.01 0.63 16.89
CA ASN A 39 10.11 1.83 17.71
C ASN A 39 11.27 2.76 17.31
N ASP A 40 11.53 2.85 15.97
CA ASP A 40 12.59 3.68 15.41
C ASP A 40 12.15 5.16 15.33
N THR A 41 12.53 5.92 16.36
CA THR A 41 12.25 7.36 16.46
C THR A 41 13.01 8.17 15.40
N GLN A 42 14.21 7.76 15.02
CA GLN A 42 15.03 8.46 14.03
C GLN A 42 14.40 8.33 12.63
N LEU A 43 13.95 7.12 12.28
CA LEU A 43 13.22 6.92 11.03
C LEU A 43 11.94 7.76 11.01
N LYS A 44 11.15 7.76 12.10
CA LYS A 44 9.93 8.57 12.21
C LYS A 44 10.22 10.04 11.96
N GLU A 45 11.16 10.64 12.67
CA GLU A 45 11.52 12.06 12.54
C GLU A 45 11.94 12.40 11.11
N LYS A 46 12.75 11.54 10.49
CA LYS A 46 13.22 11.71 9.12
C LYS A 46 12.06 11.71 8.12
N ILE A 47 11.21 10.67 8.13
CA ILE A 47 10.14 10.53 7.12
C ILE A 47 9.03 11.57 7.31
N GLU A 48 8.68 11.96 8.53
CA GLU A 48 7.69 13.03 8.78
C GLU A 48 8.22 14.41 8.40
N LYS A 49 9.53 14.65 8.52
CA LYS A 49 10.16 15.89 8.06
C LYS A 49 10.19 15.99 6.53
N ASP A 50 10.51 14.89 5.84
CA ASP A 50 10.71 14.87 4.39
C ASP A 50 9.39 14.77 3.60
N TYR A 51 8.31 14.26 4.23
CA TYR A 51 7.02 13.98 3.58
C TYR A 51 5.85 14.54 4.39
N SER A 52 5.35 15.72 4.01
CA SER A 52 4.23 16.40 4.69
C SER A 52 2.88 15.68 4.62
N ASN A 53 2.73 14.73 3.70
CA ASN A 53 1.56 13.86 3.51
C ASN A 53 1.65 12.53 4.28
N LEU A 54 2.66 12.40 5.16
CA LEU A 54 2.94 11.16 5.90
C LEU A 54 2.77 11.37 7.40
N LYS A 55 2.20 10.35 8.05
CA LYS A 55 2.16 10.21 9.51
C LYS A 55 2.75 8.86 9.91
N CYS A 56 3.71 8.88 10.82
CA CYS A 56 4.34 7.68 11.37
C CYS A 56 3.87 7.45 12.81
N ILE A 57 3.36 6.26 13.09
CA ILE A 57 2.95 5.81 14.41
C ILE A 57 3.98 4.79 14.88
N LEU A 58 4.65 5.08 15.99
CA LEU A 58 5.48 4.10 16.68
C LEU A 58 4.59 3.15 17.47
N SER A 59 4.85 1.86 17.40
CA SER A 59 4.21 0.88 18.27
C SER A 59 5.13 0.53 19.45
N ASP A 60 4.55 0.33 20.63
CA ASP A 60 5.31 -0.02 21.83
C ASP A 60 5.92 -1.43 21.74
N GLU A 61 5.38 -2.27 20.88
CA GLU A 61 5.81 -3.64 20.62
C GLU A 61 5.72 -3.99 19.13
N ASN A 62 6.35 -5.06 18.70
CA ASN A 62 6.16 -5.59 17.36
C ASN A 62 4.79 -6.25 17.22
N LEU A 63 3.83 -5.52 16.67
CA LEU A 63 2.46 -5.99 16.40
C LEU A 63 2.39 -7.07 15.32
N GLY A 64 3.47 -7.25 14.54
CA GLY A 64 3.45 -8.07 13.33
C GLY A 64 2.65 -7.43 12.19
N TYR A 65 2.57 -8.13 11.07
CA TYR A 65 1.97 -7.62 9.84
C TYR A 65 0.46 -7.33 9.97
N ALA A 66 -0.30 -8.31 10.45
CA ALA A 66 -1.76 -8.20 10.47
C ALA A 66 -2.27 -7.12 11.45
N LYS A 67 -1.78 -7.11 12.69
CA LYS A 67 -2.20 -6.11 13.68
C LYS A 67 -1.70 -4.72 13.33
N GLY A 68 -0.48 -4.60 12.77
CA GLY A 68 0.07 -3.34 12.29
C GLY A 68 -0.80 -2.74 11.18
N ASN A 69 -1.16 -3.54 10.17
CA ASN A 69 -2.06 -3.09 9.12
C ASN A 69 -3.45 -2.73 9.65
N ASN A 70 -4.03 -3.52 10.57
CA ASN A 70 -5.31 -3.19 11.18
C ASN A 70 -5.27 -1.87 11.96
N LEU A 71 -4.19 -1.60 12.70
CA LEU A 71 -3.98 -0.31 13.35
C LEU A 71 -3.92 0.82 12.32
N GLY A 72 -3.14 0.66 11.24
CA GLY A 72 -3.07 1.64 10.16
C GLY A 72 -4.42 1.88 9.50
N LEU A 73 -5.15 0.82 9.16
CA LEU A 73 -6.48 0.89 8.56
C LEU A 73 -7.50 1.61 9.45
N SER A 74 -7.44 1.44 10.77
CA SER A 74 -8.33 2.14 11.72
C SER A 74 -8.16 3.67 11.70
N LEU A 75 -7.04 4.17 11.18
CA LEU A 75 -6.73 5.59 11.07
C LEU A 75 -7.04 6.17 9.68
N VAL A 76 -7.40 5.33 8.71
CA VAL A 76 -7.77 5.76 7.35
C VAL A 76 -9.07 6.53 7.39
N LYS A 77 -9.08 7.70 6.72
CA LYS A 77 -10.26 8.57 6.59
C LYS A 77 -10.67 8.80 5.14
N THR A 78 -9.88 8.29 4.21
CA THR A 78 -10.16 8.38 2.77
C THR A 78 -11.08 7.25 2.33
N LYS A 79 -11.60 7.37 1.11
CA LYS A 79 -12.51 6.37 0.55
C LYS A 79 -11.85 5.01 0.38
N PHE A 80 -10.56 5.01 0.00
CA PHE A 80 -9.81 3.78 -0.26
C PHE A 80 -8.57 3.69 0.63
N ALA A 81 -8.18 2.47 0.95
CA ALA A 81 -6.90 2.17 1.59
C ALA A 81 -6.02 1.31 0.67
N LEU A 82 -4.73 1.61 0.61
CA LEU A 82 -3.73 0.77 -0.07
C LEU A 82 -2.76 0.21 0.98
N ILE A 83 -2.93 -1.06 1.34
CA ILE A 83 -1.90 -1.77 2.13
C ILE A 83 -0.75 -2.10 1.18
N ILE A 84 0.47 -1.70 1.53
CA ILE A 84 1.66 -1.96 0.74
C ILE A 84 2.85 -2.29 1.63
N ASN A 85 3.64 -3.28 1.22
CA ASN A 85 4.84 -3.66 1.97
C ASN A 85 5.94 -2.58 1.88
N PRO A 86 6.77 -2.41 2.91
CA PRO A 86 7.83 -1.39 2.93
C PRO A 86 8.95 -1.62 1.89
N ASP A 87 9.04 -2.82 1.32
CA ASP A 87 10.01 -3.18 0.28
C ASP A 87 9.41 -3.22 -1.13
N ALA A 88 8.15 -2.87 -1.28
CA ALA A 88 7.51 -2.70 -2.58
C ALA A 88 7.66 -1.25 -3.07
N ALA A 89 7.59 -1.07 -4.38
CA ALA A 89 7.47 0.24 -5.02
C ALA A 89 6.39 0.19 -6.09
N VAL A 90 5.61 1.27 -6.20
CA VAL A 90 4.59 1.39 -7.23
C VAL A 90 5.18 2.02 -8.49
N HIS A 91 4.80 1.50 -9.66
CA HIS A 91 5.04 2.15 -10.94
C HIS A 91 4.10 3.36 -11.10
N GLU A 92 4.48 4.33 -11.92
CA GLU A 92 3.72 5.58 -12.15
C GLU A 92 2.24 5.35 -12.50
N ASP A 93 1.92 4.28 -13.25
CA ASP A 93 0.55 3.93 -13.64
C ASP A 93 -0.24 3.14 -12.60
N THR A 94 0.43 2.61 -11.57
CA THR A 94 -0.19 1.64 -10.64
C THR A 94 -1.40 2.24 -9.93
N ILE A 95 -1.27 3.45 -9.42
CA ILE A 95 -2.34 4.13 -8.68
C ILE A 95 -3.53 4.45 -9.61
N ASN A 96 -3.23 4.95 -10.80
CA ASN A 96 -4.26 5.23 -11.80
C ASN A 96 -5.02 3.95 -12.19
N ASN A 97 -4.32 2.83 -12.35
CA ASN A 97 -4.93 1.54 -12.67
C ASN A 97 -5.82 1.02 -11.54
N PHE A 98 -5.44 1.19 -10.27
CA PHE A 98 -6.33 0.88 -9.14
C PHE A 98 -7.60 1.72 -9.17
N LEU A 99 -7.49 3.03 -9.37
CA LEU A 99 -8.64 3.94 -9.43
C LEU A 99 -9.56 3.66 -10.63
N LEU A 100 -9.00 3.35 -11.79
CA LEU A 100 -9.76 2.95 -12.97
C LEU A 100 -10.49 1.63 -12.74
N THR A 101 -9.81 0.64 -12.16
CA THR A 101 -10.42 -0.66 -11.81
C THR A 101 -11.56 -0.48 -10.80
N ALA A 102 -11.35 0.34 -9.76
CA ALA A 102 -12.38 0.65 -8.77
C ALA A 102 -13.60 1.36 -9.37
N LYS A 103 -13.41 2.16 -10.43
CA LYS A 103 -14.50 2.79 -11.17
C LYS A 103 -15.29 1.78 -12.01
N LEU A 104 -14.60 0.81 -12.61
CA LEU A 104 -15.21 -0.22 -13.45
C LEU A 104 -15.90 -1.32 -12.63
N LYS A 105 -15.40 -1.59 -11.45
CA LYS A 105 -15.87 -2.64 -10.51
C LYS A 105 -16.08 -2.02 -9.13
N SER A 106 -17.18 -1.28 -8.96
CA SER A 106 -17.46 -0.52 -7.74
C SER A 106 -17.85 -1.38 -6.52
N ASP A 107 -18.17 -2.63 -6.73
CA ASP A 107 -18.60 -3.63 -5.72
C ASP A 107 -17.43 -4.50 -5.21
N PHE A 108 -16.18 -4.12 -5.46
CA PHE A 108 -15.02 -4.87 -4.98
C PHE A 108 -14.79 -4.68 -3.47
N ALA A 109 -14.23 -5.70 -2.84
CA ALA A 109 -13.65 -5.60 -1.50
C ALA A 109 -12.14 -5.33 -1.58
N ILE A 110 -11.42 -6.08 -2.41
CA ILE A 110 -9.97 -5.98 -2.58
C ILE A 110 -9.62 -6.05 -4.07
N ILE A 111 -8.74 -5.15 -4.53
CA ILE A 111 -8.05 -5.23 -5.81
C ILE A 111 -6.56 -5.40 -5.51
N ALA A 112 -5.91 -6.32 -6.20
CA ALA A 112 -4.47 -6.54 -6.08
C ALA A 112 -3.82 -6.68 -7.47
N PRO A 113 -2.52 -6.35 -7.60
CA PRO A 113 -1.80 -6.59 -8.83
C PRO A 113 -1.68 -8.08 -9.10
N TYR A 114 -1.80 -8.44 -10.37
CA TYR A 114 -1.51 -9.81 -10.80
C TYR A 114 0.00 -10.06 -10.78
N ILE A 115 0.40 -11.22 -10.28
CA ILE A 115 1.78 -11.70 -10.34
C ILE A 115 1.83 -12.88 -11.30
N GLN A 116 2.58 -12.74 -12.38
CA GLN A 116 2.89 -13.86 -13.23
C GLN A 116 3.89 -14.78 -12.52
N GLU A 117 3.43 -15.94 -12.06
CA GLU A 117 4.35 -17.00 -11.62
C GLU A 117 4.86 -17.74 -12.86
N GLU A 118 6.14 -18.09 -12.90
CA GLU A 118 6.82 -18.69 -14.07
C GLU A 118 6.15 -19.96 -14.65
N LYS A 119 5.16 -20.52 -13.96
CA LYS A 119 4.47 -21.77 -14.35
C LYS A 119 3.14 -21.58 -15.07
N ASN A 120 2.60 -20.38 -15.14
CA ASN A 120 1.34 -20.12 -15.82
C ASN A 120 1.59 -19.33 -17.09
N ASN A 121 1.51 -19.99 -18.26
CA ASN A 121 1.47 -19.36 -19.57
C ASN A 121 0.22 -18.50 -19.75
N ILE A 122 0.12 -17.39 -18.99
CA ILE A 122 -0.92 -16.40 -19.22
C ILE A 122 -0.43 -15.48 -20.34
N ASN A 123 -1.16 -15.48 -21.43
CA ASN A 123 -0.93 -14.59 -22.57
C ASN A 123 -0.94 -13.12 -22.07
N LEU A 124 0.02 -12.30 -22.50
CA LEU A 124 0.14 -10.88 -22.16
C LEU A 124 -1.14 -10.06 -22.46
N GLU A 125 -2.00 -10.53 -23.36
CA GLU A 125 -3.32 -9.93 -23.60
C GLU A 125 -4.27 -10.10 -22.40
N THR A 126 -4.14 -11.17 -21.62
CA THR A 126 -4.90 -11.39 -20.39
C THR A 126 -4.38 -10.54 -19.22
N ALA A 127 -3.14 -10.07 -19.25
CA ALA A 127 -2.57 -9.20 -18.23
C ALA A 127 -3.26 -7.82 -18.13
N LYS A 128 -4.07 -7.44 -19.13
CA LYS A 128 -4.91 -6.24 -19.12
C LYS A 128 -6.34 -6.49 -18.64
N ALA A 129 -6.69 -7.74 -18.33
CA ALA A 129 -8.04 -8.10 -17.92
C ALA A 129 -8.18 -8.05 -16.39
N ILE A 130 -9.34 -7.59 -15.92
CA ILE A 130 -9.76 -7.67 -14.52
C ILE A 130 -10.47 -9.01 -14.36
N PHE A 131 -10.00 -9.85 -13.44
CA PHE A 131 -10.65 -11.12 -13.13
C PHE A 131 -10.77 -11.35 -11.63
N GLN A 132 -11.79 -12.07 -11.22
CA GLN A 132 -12.02 -12.43 -9.85
C GLN A 132 -11.16 -13.63 -9.46
N VAL A 133 -10.55 -13.56 -8.27
CA VAL A 133 -9.72 -14.62 -7.70
C VAL A 133 -10.15 -14.92 -6.28
N GLU A 134 -9.88 -16.14 -5.81
CA GLU A 134 -10.17 -16.53 -4.43
C GLU A 134 -9.15 -16.00 -3.42
N ARG A 135 -7.95 -15.69 -3.86
CA ARG A 135 -6.83 -15.25 -3.01
C ARG A 135 -6.00 -14.19 -3.70
N VAL A 136 -5.53 -13.23 -2.92
CA VAL A 136 -4.56 -12.21 -3.36
C VAL A 136 -3.28 -12.29 -2.51
N LYS A 137 -2.15 -11.87 -3.08
CA LYS A 137 -0.90 -11.75 -2.33
C LYS A 137 -0.89 -10.43 -1.56
N GLY A 138 -0.48 -10.47 -0.30
CA GLY A 138 -0.59 -9.36 0.64
C GLY A 138 0.44 -8.25 0.52
N PHE A 139 1.28 -8.20 -0.55
CA PHE A 139 2.31 -7.18 -0.69
C PHE A 139 1.77 -5.83 -1.18
N ALA A 140 0.63 -5.82 -1.88
CA ALA A 140 -0.12 -4.64 -2.27
C ALA A 140 -1.61 -5.00 -2.40
N MET A 141 -2.45 -4.40 -1.56
CA MET A 141 -3.91 -4.63 -1.53
C MET A 141 -4.63 -3.30 -1.48
N PHE A 142 -5.44 -3.02 -2.51
CA PHE A 142 -6.27 -1.84 -2.59
C PHE A 142 -7.69 -2.19 -2.14
N LEU A 143 -8.15 -1.54 -1.08
CA LEU A 143 -9.40 -1.84 -0.36
C LEU A 143 -10.43 -0.72 -0.56
N ASN A 144 -11.71 -1.14 -0.61
CA ASN A 144 -12.87 -0.24 -0.68
C ASN A 144 -13.50 -0.06 0.68
#